data_057a71d1b839503ffdecf666093db6e9
#
_entry.id   057a71d1b839503ffdecf666093db6e9
#
_cell.length_a   1.000
_cell.length_b   1.000
_cell.length_c   1.000
_cell.angle_alpha   90.00
_cell.angle_beta   90.00
_cell.angle_gamma   90.00
#
_symmetry.space_group_name_H-M   'P 1'
#
loop_
_entity.id
_entity.type
_entity.pdbx_description
1 polymer ?
#
loop_
_entity_poly.entity_id
_entity_poly.type
_entity_poly.pdbx_seq_one_letter_code
_entity_poly.pdbx_strand_id
1 'polypeptide(L)'
;MEKLKNMDPIKQRNLMIGFAIVCVILLIAFYIFKNRSVDYSAMKEDKDKQIVYTYHTQTDDEAFLKELPYLNIKNEFAKNINKEIEEFVSLLKDEEHATISYNYDINGDVLSLLVKMVNYSDETGPKIYFKGYNINLNTKSIVTDQELLDLFGYDYNDVEISISNKFHKYYEEMLKEKYYVEEECDYDCFINDYRDVENYLDDIVFYVKNGQLYVYKPFSFYSITGDEEFFKEKHFRFLIEKQTN
;
A
#
# COMPACT_ATOMS: atom_id res chain seq x y z
N MET A 1 -26.37 -47.20 -20.38
CA MET A 1 -25.80 -47.05 -21.74
C MET A 1 -26.61 -47.76 -22.83
N GLU A 2 -27.31 -48.82 -22.56
CA GLU A 2 -28.11 -49.57 -23.56
C GLU A 2 -29.32 -48.80 -24.13
N LYS A 3 -29.97 -47.91 -23.35
CA LYS A 3 -31.10 -47.10 -23.83
C LYS A 3 -30.74 -46.07 -24.91
N LEU A 4 -29.51 -45.64 -25.00
CA LEU A 4 -29.00 -44.69 -26.02
C LEU A 4 -28.74 -45.38 -27.36
N LYS A 5 -28.43 -46.67 -27.36
CA LYS A 5 -28.10 -47.42 -28.58
C LYS A 5 -29.30 -47.74 -29.48
N ASN A 6 -30.53 -47.72 -28.91
CA ASN A 6 -31.78 -48.04 -29.62
C ASN A 6 -32.63 -46.80 -29.91
N MET A 7 -32.07 -45.63 -29.83
CA MET A 7 -32.81 -44.38 -30.11
C MET A 7 -32.69 -44.01 -31.59
N ASP A 8 -33.77 -43.48 -32.14
CA ASP A 8 -33.82 -42.94 -33.48
C ASP A 8 -32.62 -41.96 -33.68
N PRO A 9 -31.86 -42.10 -34.80
CA PRO A 9 -30.67 -41.28 -35.07
C PRO A 9 -30.94 -39.76 -35.00
N ILE A 10 -32.16 -39.31 -35.37
CA ILE A 10 -32.57 -37.92 -35.30
C ILE A 10 -32.73 -37.46 -33.85
N LYS A 11 -33.35 -38.31 -33.01
CA LYS A 11 -33.50 -38.01 -31.58
C LYS A 11 -32.16 -38.01 -30.84
N GLN A 12 -31.25 -38.91 -31.19
CA GLN A 12 -29.90 -38.99 -30.64
C GLN A 12 -29.09 -37.73 -30.98
N ARG A 13 -29.14 -37.27 -32.25
CA ARG A 13 -28.51 -36.05 -32.70
C ARG A 13 -29.04 -34.82 -31.94
N ASN A 14 -30.37 -34.70 -31.83
CA ASN A 14 -30.98 -33.57 -31.11
C ASN A 14 -30.65 -33.56 -29.62
N LEU A 15 -30.54 -34.74 -28.98
CA LEU A 15 -30.08 -34.87 -27.59
C LEU A 15 -28.64 -34.42 -27.43
N MET A 16 -27.75 -34.81 -28.33
CA MET A 16 -26.34 -34.39 -28.32
C MET A 16 -26.19 -32.88 -28.52
N ILE A 17 -26.96 -32.30 -29.45
CA ILE A 17 -26.99 -30.85 -29.67
C ILE A 17 -27.48 -30.14 -28.40
N GLY A 18 -28.55 -30.59 -27.78
CA GLY A 18 -29.07 -30.03 -26.54
C GLY A 18 -28.07 -30.08 -25.40
N PHE A 19 -27.37 -31.22 -25.26
CA PHE A 19 -26.30 -31.37 -24.26
C PHE A 19 -25.12 -30.41 -24.52
N ALA A 20 -24.68 -30.28 -25.77
CA ALA A 20 -23.63 -29.35 -26.17
C ALA A 20 -23.99 -27.89 -25.83
N ILE A 21 -25.25 -27.49 -26.10
CA ILE A 21 -25.74 -26.14 -25.77
C ILE A 21 -25.73 -25.91 -24.26
N VAL A 22 -26.20 -26.89 -23.47
CA VAL A 22 -26.14 -26.77 -21.99
C VAL A 22 -24.70 -26.64 -21.48
N CYS A 23 -23.77 -27.42 -22.04
CA CYS A 23 -22.35 -27.31 -21.66
C CYS A 23 -21.76 -25.91 -22.00
N VAL A 24 -22.10 -25.36 -23.15
CA VAL A 24 -21.67 -24.00 -23.55
C VAL A 24 -22.26 -22.95 -22.60
N ILE A 25 -23.55 -23.05 -22.25
CA ILE A 25 -24.20 -22.13 -21.30
C ILE A 25 -23.53 -22.22 -19.93
N LEU A 26 -23.21 -23.42 -19.46
CA LEU A 26 -22.52 -23.61 -18.18
C LEU A 26 -21.11 -23.04 -18.21
N LEU A 27 -20.37 -23.18 -19.30
CA LEU A 27 -19.05 -22.58 -19.47
C LEU A 27 -19.11 -21.05 -19.49
N ILE A 28 -20.08 -20.47 -20.18
CA ILE A 28 -20.30 -19.02 -20.20
C ILE A 28 -20.69 -18.53 -18.80
N ALA A 29 -21.61 -19.21 -18.12
CA ALA A 29 -22.00 -18.87 -16.76
C ALA A 29 -20.80 -18.96 -15.79
N PHE A 30 -19.98 -19.99 -15.92
CA PHE A 30 -18.77 -20.16 -15.11
C PHE A 30 -17.75 -19.04 -15.40
N TYR A 31 -17.56 -18.67 -16.68
CA TYR A 31 -16.69 -17.57 -17.07
C TYR A 31 -17.17 -16.23 -16.52
N ILE A 32 -18.47 -15.93 -16.62
CA ILE A 32 -19.07 -14.73 -16.05
C ILE A 32 -18.94 -14.71 -14.53
N PHE A 33 -19.19 -15.86 -13.88
CA PHE A 33 -19.07 -15.96 -12.42
C PHE A 33 -17.61 -15.80 -11.92
N LYS A 34 -16.67 -16.37 -12.67
CA LYS A 34 -15.23 -16.25 -12.36
C LYS A 34 -14.71 -14.83 -12.56
N ASN A 35 -15.23 -14.10 -13.56
CA ASN A 35 -14.80 -12.75 -13.90
C ASN A 35 -15.71 -11.66 -13.31
N ARG A 36 -16.67 -12.02 -12.45
CA ARG A 36 -17.49 -11.02 -11.77
C ARG A 36 -16.63 -10.31 -10.74
N SER A 37 -16.32 -9.03 -11.01
CA SER A 37 -15.70 -8.17 -10.02
C SER A 37 -16.62 -8.09 -8.79
N VAL A 38 -16.08 -8.40 -7.62
CA VAL A 38 -16.80 -8.24 -6.34
C VAL A 38 -16.60 -6.80 -5.93
N ASP A 39 -17.68 -6.07 -5.70
CA ASP A 39 -17.56 -4.74 -5.09
C ASP A 39 -17.23 -4.90 -3.61
N TYR A 40 -15.97 -4.74 -3.27
CA TYR A 40 -15.47 -4.81 -1.90
C TYR A 40 -15.61 -3.49 -1.13
N SER A 41 -15.94 -2.38 -1.80
CA SER A 41 -16.08 -1.09 -1.14
C SER A 41 -17.23 -1.07 -0.13
N ALA A 42 -18.29 -1.81 -0.40
CA ALA A 42 -19.42 -1.99 0.52
C ALA A 42 -19.05 -2.78 1.80
N MET A 43 -17.96 -3.53 1.83
CA MET A 43 -17.51 -4.29 3.00
C MET A 43 -16.83 -3.41 4.05
N LYS A 44 -16.48 -2.18 3.70
CA LYS A 44 -15.77 -1.24 4.57
C LYS A 44 -16.61 -0.81 5.78
N GLU A 45 -17.93 -0.81 5.68
CA GLU A 45 -18.84 -0.32 6.70
C GLU A 45 -19.37 -1.41 7.66
N ASP A 46 -19.31 -2.68 7.26
CA ASP A 46 -19.80 -3.81 8.06
C ASP A 46 -18.61 -4.47 8.78
N LYS A 47 -18.51 -4.27 10.11
CA LYS A 47 -17.41 -4.81 10.92
C LYS A 47 -17.25 -6.33 10.80
N ASP A 48 -18.33 -7.06 10.64
CA ASP A 48 -18.28 -8.52 10.50
C ASP A 48 -17.82 -8.95 9.10
N LYS A 49 -17.83 -8.03 8.14
CA LYS A 49 -17.43 -8.26 6.75
C LYS A 49 -16.24 -7.41 6.32
N GLN A 50 -15.64 -6.65 7.24
CA GLN A 50 -14.45 -5.84 6.90
C GLN A 50 -13.36 -6.71 6.30
N ILE A 51 -12.82 -6.24 5.18
CA ILE A 51 -11.72 -6.92 4.50
C ILE A 51 -10.39 -6.76 5.22
N VAL A 52 -10.22 -5.63 5.93
CA VAL A 52 -9.13 -5.38 6.87
C VAL A 52 -9.73 -4.96 8.19
N TYR A 53 -9.30 -5.57 9.27
CA TYR A 53 -9.74 -5.21 10.63
C TYR A 53 -8.58 -5.28 11.62
N THR A 54 -8.74 -4.57 12.75
CA THR A 54 -7.82 -4.70 13.88
C THR A 54 -8.09 -6.02 14.60
N TYR A 55 -7.16 -6.98 14.48
CA TYR A 55 -7.31 -8.27 15.17
C TYR A 55 -6.76 -8.25 16.59
N HIS A 56 -5.85 -7.31 16.89
CA HIS A 56 -5.27 -7.12 18.20
C HIS A 56 -5.05 -5.64 18.44
N THR A 57 -5.47 -5.18 19.63
CA THR A 57 -5.19 -3.84 20.14
C THR A 57 -4.47 -3.99 21.47
N GLN A 58 -3.30 -3.40 21.57
CA GLN A 58 -2.54 -3.34 22.80
C GLN A 58 -2.35 -1.86 23.16
N THR A 59 -2.59 -1.55 24.42
CA THR A 59 -2.29 -0.23 24.97
C THR A 59 -1.91 -0.40 26.45
N ASP A 60 -0.72 -0.02 26.79
CA ASP A 60 -0.26 0.11 28.17
C ASP A 60 -0.43 1.58 28.61
N ASP A 61 -0.48 2.50 27.64
CA ASP A 61 -0.78 3.91 27.74
C ASP A 61 -1.60 4.31 26.50
N GLU A 62 -2.65 5.13 26.67
CA GLU A 62 -3.47 5.63 25.54
C GLU A 62 -2.63 6.40 24.49
N ALA A 63 -1.47 6.95 24.89
CA ALA A 63 -0.55 7.63 23.99
C ALA A 63 0.18 6.66 23.04
N PHE A 64 0.29 5.38 23.38
CA PHE A 64 1.06 4.38 22.62
C PHE A 64 0.19 3.23 22.13
N LEU A 65 -0.90 3.58 21.47
CA LEU A 65 -1.84 2.62 20.90
C LEU A 65 -1.20 1.81 19.78
N LYS A 66 -1.36 0.49 19.83
CA LYS A 66 -0.92 -0.46 18.82
C LYS A 66 -2.11 -1.19 18.23
N GLU A 67 -2.48 -0.85 17.01
CA GLU A 67 -3.55 -1.48 16.25
C GLU A 67 -2.95 -2.38 15.16
N LEU A 68 -3.07 -3.69 15.33
CA LEU A 68 -2.50 -4.67 14.41
C LEU A 68 -3.53 -5.05 13.35
N PRO A 69 -3.28 -4.74 12.07
CA PRO A 69 -4.21 -5.06 11.00
C PRO A 69 -4.18 -6.54 10.63
N TYR A 70 -5.30 -7.04 10.18
CA TYR A 70 -5.46 -8.38 9.64
C TYR A 70 -6.29 -8.35 8.36
N LEU A 71 -5.77 -8.96 7.30
CA LEU A 71 -6.45 -9.10 6.02
C LEU A 71 -7.41 -10.29 6.08
N ASN A 72 -8.72 -10.02 6.07
CA ASN A 72 -9.78 -11.00 6.22
C ASN A 72 -10.20 -11.63 4.88
N ILE A 73 -9.25 -12.23 4.20
CA ILE A 73 -9.49 -12.97 2.95
C ILE A 73 -9.11 -14.43 3.19
N LYS A 74 -10.06 -15.35 2.96
CA LYS A 74 -9.86 -16.77 3.22
C LYS A 74 -9.11 -17.47 2.08
N ASN A 75 -7.82 -17.23 1.95
CA ASN A 75 -6.94 -17.94 1.00
C ASN A 75 -5.49 -17.95 1.49
N GLU A 76 -4.64 -18.71 0.83
CA GLU A 76 -3.22 -18.84 1.19
C GLU A 76 -2.43 -17.56 0.94
N PHE A 77 -2.78 -16.81 -0.11
CA PHE A 77 -2.15 -15.52 -0.39
C PHE A 77 -2.35 -14.53 0.78
N ALA A 78 -3.58 -14.38 1.27
CA ALA A 78 -3.86 -13.48 2.40
C ALA A 78 -3.19 -13.93 3.70
N LYS A 79 -3.03 -15.25 3.92
CA LYS A 79 -2.25 -15.74 5.06
C LYS A 79 -0.79 -15.34 4.99
N ASN A 80 -0.19 -15.38 3.80
CA ASN A 80 1.19 -14.96 3.60
C ASN A 80 1.34 -13.45 3.87
N ILE A 81 0.42 -12.62 3.36
CA ILE A 81 0.42 -11.18 3.66
C ILE A 81 0.24 -10.92 5.16
N ASN A 82 -0.67 -11.61 5.84
CA ASN A 82 -0.84 -11.46 7.28
C ASN A 82 0.42 -11.84 8.06
N LYS A 83 1.12 -12.89 7.62
CA LYS A 83 2.41 -13.27 8.21
C LYS A 83 3.47 -12.19 7.99
N GLU A 84 3.56 -11.61 6.80
CA GLU A 84 4.47 -10.49 6.54
C GLU A 84 4.14 -9.24 7.37
N ILE A 85 2.84 -8.95 7.57
CA ILE A 85 2.39 -7.87 8.46
C ILE A 85 2.83 -8.18 9.90
N GLU A 86 2.61 -9.40 10.38
CA GLU A 86 3.00 -9.80 11.73
C GLU A 86 4.52 -9.72 11.93
N GLU A 87 5.31 -10.16 10.96
CA GLU A 87 6.77 -10.04 10.98
C GLU A 87 7.21 -8.56 11.01
N PHE A 88 6.59 -7.70 10.21
CA PHE A 88 6.88 -6.27 10.20
C PHE A 88 6.54 -5.60 11.53
N VAL A 89 5.34 -5.81 12.06
CA VAL A 89 4.92 -5.17 13.31
C VAL A 89 5.64 -5.74 14.54
N SER A 90 6.20 -6.96 14.43
CA SER A 90 6.97 -7.57 15.53
C SER A 90 8.21 -6.77 15.90
N LEU A 91 8.71 -5.92 15.02
CA LEU A 91 9.87 -5.04 15.28
C LEU A 91 9.59 -4.07 16.44
N LEU A 92 8.35 -3.60 16.61
CA LEU A 92 7.98 -2.62 17.62
C LEU A 92 6.79 -3.04 18.50
N LYS A 93 6.30 -4.27 18.33
CA LYS A 93 5.11 -4.75 19.04
C LYS A 93 5.27 -4.71 20.56
N ASP A 94 6.45 -5.06 21.04
CA ASP A 94 6.76 -5.18 22.47
C ASP A 94 7.49 -3.93 23.04
N GLU A 95 7.71 -2.89 22.20
CA GLU A 95 8.33 -1.63 22.64
C GLU A 95 7.31 -0.75 23.38
N GLU A 96 7.62 -0.32 24.59
CA GLU A 96 6.72 0.49 25.44
C GLU A 96 6.32 1.81 24.79
N HIS A 97 7.27 2.49 24.14
CA HIS A 97 7.10 3.82 23.57
C HIS A 97 6.91 3.75 22.04
N ALA A 98 6.12 2.82 21.56
CA ALA A 98 5.84 2.67 20.15
C ALA A 98 4.35 2.67 19.84
N THR A 99 4.00 3.23 18.69
CA THR A 99 2.65 3.15 18.13
C THR A 99 2.64 2.33 16.86
N ILE A 100 1.56 1.57 16.67
CA ILE A 100 1.28 0.85 15.42
C ILE A 100 -0.11 1.28 14.97
N SER A 101 -0.22 1.72 13.74
CA SER A 101 -1.48 2.13 13.13
C SER A 101 -1.54 1.68 11.69
N TYR A 102 -2.74 1.62 11.14
CA TYR A 102 -2.91 1.31 9.73
C TYR A 102 -4.04 2.12 9.11
N ASN A 103 -3.97 2.24 7.80
CA ASN A 103 -5.06 2.75 6.97
C ASN A 103 -5.23 1.82 5.79
N TYR A 104 -6.45 1.67 5.30
CA TYR A 104 -6.69 0.99 4.04
C TYR A 104 -7.76 1.70 3.24
N ASP A 105 -7.71 1.52 1.94
CA ASP A 105 -8.73 1.96 1.01
C ASP A 105 -8.90 0.95 -0.12
N ILE A 106 -10.04 0.97 -0.77
CA ILE A 106 -10.35 0.11 -1.91
C ILE A 106 -10.71 1.00 -3.08
N ASN A 107 -9.95 0.89 -4.15
CA ASN A 107 -10.20 1.59 -5.41
C ASN A 107 -10.40 0.56 -6.52
N GLY A 108 -11.63 0.39 -6.98
CA GLY A 108 -11.98 -0.71 -7.89
C GLY A 108 -11.63 -2.07 -7.27
N ASP A 109 -10.76 -2.81 -7.94
CA ASP A 109 -10.29 -4.13 -7.49
C ASP A 109 -9.00 -4.07 -6.66
N VAL A 110 -8.45 -2.89 -6.41
CA VAL A 110 -7.21 -2.71 -5.66
C VAL A 110 -7.50 -2.31 -4.23
N LEU A 111 -7.15 -3.18 -3.29
CA LEU A 111 -7.02 -2.86 -1.87
C LEU A 111 -5.62 -2.29 -1.63
N SER A 112 -5.55 -1.11 -1.07
CA SER A 112 -4.30 -0.51 -0.61
C SER A 112 -4.32 -0.46 0.93
N LEU A 113 -3.36 -1.10 1.56
CA LEU A 113 -3.16 -1.15 3.01
C LEU A 113 -1.81 -0.54 3.35
N LEU A 114 -1.81 0.48 4.19
CA LEU A 114 -0.62 1.13 4.71
C LEU A 114 -0.50 0.85 6.21
N VAL A 115 0.59 0.24 6.62
CA VAL A 115 0.95 0.04 8.04
C VAL A 115 2.03 1.06 8.41
N LYS A 116 1.81 1.78 9.49
CA LYS A 116 2.76 2.76 10.04
C LYS A 116 3.13 2.35 11.46
N MET A 117 4.42 2.36 11.74
CA MET A 117 4.95 2.20 13.09
C MET A 117 5.80 3.42 13.44
N VAL A 118 5.74 3.84 14.70
CA VAL A 118 6.59 4.93 15.23
C VAL A 118 7.17 4.47 16.56
N ASN A 119 8.48 4.53 16.66
CA ASN A 119 9.21 4.32 17.92
C ASN A 119 9.63 5.68 18.48
N TYR A 120 9.25 5.97 19.72
CA TYR A 120 9.54 7.21 20.42
C TYR A 120 10.65 7.06 21.47
N SER A 121 11.22 5.86 21.62
CA SER A 121 12.24 5.58 22.63
C SER A 121 13.65 6.04 22.23
N ASP A 122 13.82 6.49 20.98
CA ASP A 122 15.14 6.94 20.51
C ASP A 122 15.44 8.36 20.99
N GLU A 123 16.63 8.57 21.56
CA GLU A 123 17.11 9.87 21.99
C GLU A 123 17.23 10.87 20.84
N THR A 124 17.38 10.37 19.61
CA THR A 124 17.46 11.17 18.37
C THR A 124 16.11 11.60 17.85
N GLY A 125 15.02 11.18 18.47
CA GLY A 125 13.65 11.47 18.09
C GLY A 125 12.89 10.25 17.57
N PRO A 126 11.61 10.42 17.17
CA PRO A 126 10.79 9.30 16.75
C PRO A 126 11.26 8.71 15.42
N LYS A 127 11.52 7.40 15.39
CA LYS A 127 11.77 6.64 14.16
C LYS A 127 10.46 6.15 13.57
N ILE A 128 10.29 6.34 12.27
CA ILE A 128 9.04 6.07 11.56
C ILE A 128 9.28 5.01 10.48
N TYR A 129 8.45 3.97 10.50
CA TYR A 129 8.50 2.87 9.55
C TYR A 129 7.16 2.77 8.82
N PHE A 130 7.21 2.55 7.51
CA PHE A 130 6.05 2.33 6.68
C PHE A 130 6.18 1.01 5.92
N LYS A 131 5.06 0.32 5.73
CA LYS A 131 4.94 -0.77 4.79
C LYS A 131 3.59 -0.71 4.09
N GLY A 132 3.63 -0.74 2.76
CA GLY A 132 2.46 -0.75 1.91
C GLY A 132 2.19 -2.12 1.32
N TYR A 133 0.92 -2.45 1.20
CA TYR A 133 0.45 -3.65 0.51
C TYR A 133 -0.64 -3.22 -0.46
N ASN A 134 -0.35 -3.32 -1.75
CA ASN A 134 -1.31 -3.06 -2.81
C ASN A 134 -1.72 -4.39 -3.41
N ILE A 135 -2.99 -4.75 -3.29
CA ILE A 135 -3.49 -6.10 -3.54
C ILE A 135 -4.62 -6.03 -4.55
N ASN A 136 -4.50 -6.77 -5.63
CA ASN A 136 -5.62 -7.00 -6.53
C ASN A 136 -6.54 -8.08 -5.93
N LEU A 137 -7.74 -7.70 -5.55
CA LEU A 137 -8.71 -8.56 -4.86
C LEU A 137 -9.29 -9.64 -5.77
N ASN A 138 -9.30 -9.43 -7.09
CA ASN A 138 -9.81 -10.41 -8.06
C ASN A 138 -8.77 -11.47 -8.36
N THR A 139 -7.54 -11.06 -8.67
CA THR A 139 -6.45 -11.99 -9.00
C THR A 139 -5.79 -12.56 -7.76
N LYS A 140 -5.98 -11.91 -6.59
CA LYS A 140 -5.36 -12.26 -5.31
C LYS A 140 -3.84 -12.26 -5.42
N SER A 141 -3.32 -11.19 -5.95
CA SER A 141 -1.88 -10.96 -6.15
C SER A 141 -1.48 -9.57 -5.67
N ILE A 142 -0.20 -9.39 -5.39
CA ILE A 142 0.36 -8.05 -5.18
C ILE A 142 0.25 -7.28 -6.51
N VAL A 143 -0.14 -6.01 -6.39
CA VAL A 143 -0.01 -5.02 -7.46
C VAL A 143 1.35 -4.38 -7.28
N THR A 144 2.21 -4.50 -8.26
CA THR A 144 3.54 -3.90 -8.24
C THR A 144 3.46 -2.38 -8.34
N ASP A 145 4.53 -1.69 -7.95
CA ASP A 145 4.60 -0.24 -8.03
C ASP A 145 4.42 0.24 -9.48
N GLN A 146 5.02 -0.45 -10.45
CA GLN A 146 4.84 -0.14 -11.87
C GLN A 146 3.38 -0.28 -12.31
N GLU A 147 2.70 -1.35 -11.92
CA GLU A 147 1.28 -1.54 -12.23
C GLU A 147 0.41 -0.45 -11.59
N LEU A 148 0.75 0.02 -10.39
CA LEU A 148 0.07 1.16 -9.77
C LEU A 148 0.31 2.45 -10.54
N LEU A 149 1.54 2.74 -10.89
CA LEU A 149 1.88 3.92 -11.68
C LEU A 149 1.13 3.91 -13.01
N ASP A 150 1.15 2.80 -13.74
CA ASP A 150 0.42 2.62 -14.99
C ASP A 150 -1.09 2.82 -14.82
N LEU A 151 -1.68 2.30 -13.73
CA LEU A 151 -3.10 2.45 -13.42
C LEU A 151 -3.52 3.91 -13.25
N PHE A 152 -2.64 4.74 -12.67
CA PHE A 152 -2.90 6.16 -12.43
C PHE A 152 -2.30 7.07 -13.53
N GLY A 153 -1.63 6.51 -14.53
CA GLY A 153 -1.04 7.22 -15.66
C GLY A 153 0.18 8.05 -15.29
N TYR A 154 0.96 7.55 -14.33
CA TYR A 154 2.25 8.10 -13.92
C TYR A 154 3.39 7.20 -14.36
N ASP A 155 4.62 7.71 -14.29
CA ASP A 155 5.85 6.96 -14.40
C ASP A 155 6.81 7.27 -13.24
N TYR A 156 7.93 6.57 -13.16
CA TYR A 156 8.92 6.81 -12.10
C TYR A 156 9.55 8.20 -12.18
N ASN A 157 9.64 8.79 -13.35
CA ASN A 157 10.14 10.16 -13.49
C ASN A 157 9.18 11.18 -12.85
N ASP A 158 7.86 11.00 -12.98
CA ASP A 158 6.86 11.81 -12.27
C ASP A 158 7.06 11.71 -10.74
N VAL A 159 7.39 10.52 -10.24
CA VAL A 159 7.66 10.28 -8.81
C VAL A 159 8.93 11.00 -8.38
N GLU A 160 10.05 10.82 -9.08
CA GLU A 160 11.33 11.46 -8.78
C GLU A 160 11.22 12.98 -8.73
N ILE A 161 10.58 13.57 -9.75
CA ILE A 161 10.36 15.02 -9.81
C ILE A 161 9.48 15.48 -8.64
N SER A 162 8.43 14.74 -8.33
CA SER A 162 7.54 15.07 -7.21
C SER A 162 8.28 15.00 -5.87
N ILE A 163 9.16 14.02 -5.66
CA ILE A 163 10.01 13.91 -4.48
C ILE A 163 11.00 15.08 -4.42
N SER A 164 11.73 15.34 -5.50
CA SER A 164 12.69 16.45 -5.61
C SER A 164 12.02 17.79 -5.26
N ASN A 165 10.85 18.07 -5.83
CA ASN A 165 10.09 19.30 -5.53
C ASN A 165 9.73 19.39 -4.03
N LYS A 166 9.40 18.25 -3.39
CA LYS A 166 9.11 18.23 -1.95
C LYS A 166 10.33 18.49 -1.09
N PHE A 167 11.48 17.92 -1.46
CA PHE A 167 12.73 18.18 -0.77
C PHE A 167 13.15 19.64 -0.91
N HIS A 168 13.05 20.20 -2.11
CA HIS A 168 13.39 21.60 -2.35
C HIS A 168 12.52 22.54 -1.50
N LYS A 169 11.20 22.32 -1.52
CA LYS A 169 10.28 23.10 -0.69
C LYS A 169 10.58 22.96 0.81
N TYR A 170 10.94 21.77 1.25
CA TYR A 170 11.29 21.54 2.64
C TYR A 170 12.58 22.26 3.03
N TYR A 171 13.60 22.23 2.18
CA TYR A 171 14.82 23.03 2.38
C TYR A 171 14.51 24.53 2.52
N GLU A 172 13.68 25.08 1.65
CA GLU A 172 13.23 26.48 1.77
C GLU A 172 12.49 26.77 3.09
N GLU A 173 11.67 25.83 3.58
CA GLU A 173 10.99 25.94 4.87
C GLU A 173 12.01 25.95 6.02
N MET A 174 13.02 25.09 5.97
CA MET A 174 14.08 25.03 6.97
C MET A 174 14.96 26.28 7.02
N LEU A 175 15.28 26.87 5.87
CA LEU A 175 15.96 28.16 5.79
C LEU A 175 15.14 29.28 6.46
N LYS A 176 13.82 29.32 6.20
CA LYS A 176 12.92 30.32 6.83
C LYS A 176 12.83 30.15 8.35
N GLU A 177 12.83 28.93 8.83
CA GLU A 177 12.78 28.60 10.25
C GLU A 177 14.15 28.71 10.94
N LYS A 178 15.21 29.04 10.19
CA LYS A 178 16.59 29.16 10.66
C LYS A 178 17.19 27.85 11.23
N TYR A 179 16.68 26.71 10.78
CA TYR A 179 17.30 25.42 11.07
C TYR A 179 18.52 25.15 10.19
N TYR A 180 18.68 25.90 9.11
CA TYR A 180 19.81 25.88 8.19
C TYR A 180 20.25 27.29 7.83
N VAL A 181 21.55 27.45 7.61
CA VAL A 181 22.15 28.69 7.10
C VAL A 181 22.68 28.41 5.71
N GLU A 182 22.09 29.05 4.68
CA GLU A 182 22.41 28.82 3.27
C GLU A 182 23.92 29.06 2.97
N GLU A 183 24.54 29.96 3.72
CA GLU A 183 25.98 30.27 3.61
C GLU A 183 26.88 29.10 4.04
N GLU A 184 26.38 28.20 4.88
CA GLU A 184 27.09 27.04 5.38
C GLU A 184 26.74 25.76 4.63
N CYS A 185 25.50 25.66 4.14
CA CYS A 185 25.01 24.50 3.41
C CYS A 185 23.92 24.94 2.42
N ASP A 186 24.26 25.01 1.14
CA ASP A 186 23.32 25.24 0.06
C ASP A 186 22.44 23.97 -0.20
N TYR A 187 21.57 24.05 -1.21
CA TYR A 187 20.67 22.92 -1.51
C TYR A 187 21.44 21.66 -1.91
N ASP A 188 22.53 21.80 -2.64
CA ASP A 188 23.34 20.64 -3.06
C ASP A 188 24.05 20.00 -1.87
N CYS A 189 24.56 20.80 -0.93
CA CYS A 189 25.06 20.31 0.35
C CYS A 189 23.97 19.64 1.15
N PHE A 190 22.79 20.27 1.27
CA PHE A 190 21.64 19.69 1.96
C PHE A 190 21.25 18.33 1.38
N ILE A 191 21.22 18.17 0.07
CA ILE A 191 20.93 16.89 -0.60
C ILE A 191 22.08 15.90 -0.39
N ASN A 192 23.33 16.30 -0.41
CA ASN A 192 24.49 15.42 -0.24
C ASN A 192 24.66 14.93 1.20
N ASP A 193 24.30 15.76 2.19
CA ASP A 193 24.27 15.35 3.61
C ASP A 193 23.17 14.32 3.87
N TYR A 194 22.15 14.29 3.02
CA TYR A 194 21.13 13.25 2.98
C TYR A 194 21.53 12.14 2.02
N ARG A 195 22.55 11.37 2.35
CA ARG A 195 23.06 10.24 1.55
C ARG A 195 21.98 9.24 1.12
N ASP A 196 20.87 9.22 1.82
CA ASP A 196 19.70 8.43 1.47
C ASP A 196 18.91 8.99 0.26
N VAL A 197 19.30 10.15 -0.26
CA VAL A 197 18.63 10.81 -1.38
C VAL A 197 19.30 10.53 -2.73
N GLU A 198 20.47 9.92 -2.78
CA GLU A 198 21.09 9.49 -4.05
C GLU A 198 20.15 8.58 -4.87
N ASN A 199 19.15 8.01 -4.19
CA ASN A 199 18.10 7.25 -4.83
C ASN A 199 16.72 7.72 -4.31
N TYR A 200 16.11 8.67 -4.98
CA TYR A 200 14.77 9.17 -4.64
C TYR A 200 13.69 8.08 -4.54
N LEU A 201 13.91 6.94 -5.19
CA LEU A 201 12.99 5.82 -5.23
C LEU A 201 13.22 4.79 -4.13
N ASP A 202 14.30 4.90 -3.36
CA ASP A 202 14.53 4.00 -2.24
C ASP A 202 13.53 4.27 -1.10
N ASP A 203 13.11 3.21 -0.43
CA ASP A 203 12.20 3.25 0.72
C ASP A 203 10.87 3.97 0.48
N ILE A 204 10.47 4.14 -0.79
CA ILE A 204 9.15 4.69 -1.10
C ILE A 204 8.06 3.64 -0.89
N VAL A 205 6.91 4.10 -0.42
CA VAL A 205 5.71 3.29 -0.27
C VAL A 205 4.55 3.94 -1.00
N PHE A 206 3.99 3.24 -1.96
CA PHE A 206 2.78 3.67 -2.67
C PHE A 206 1.53 3.27 -1.91
N TYR A 207 0.58 4.19 -1.84
CA TYR A 207 -0.69 4.00 -1.18
C TYR A 207 -1.82 4.71 -1.93
N VAL A 208 -2.87 3.97 -2.26
CA VAL A 208 -4.06 4.52 -2.89
C VAL A 208 -5.04 4.95 -1.81
N LYS A 209 -5.58 6.16 -1.92
CA LYS A 209 -6.61 6.69 -1.04
C LYS A 209 -7.56 7.62 -1.79
N ASN A 210 -8.86 7.36 -1.67
CA ASN A 210 -9.91 8.14 -2.33
C ASN A 210 -9.68 8.29 -3.85
N GLY A 211 -9.23 7.22 -4.52
CA GLY A 211 -8.95 7.22 -5.95
C GLY A 211 -7.71 8.02 -6.37
N GLN A 212 -6.83 8.34 -5.45
CA GLN A 212 -5.59 9.07 -5.71
C GLN A 212 -4.39 8.25 -5.24
N LEU A 213 -3.28 8.31 -5.97
CA LEU A 213 -2.03 7.65 -5.62
C LEU A 213 -1.15 8.59 -4.80
N TYR A 214 -0.82 8.15 -3.60
CA TYR A 214 0.10 8.83 -2.69
C TYR A 214 1.44 8.10 -2.63
N VAL A 215 2.50 8.87 -2.45
CA VAL A 215 3.82 8.38 -2.08
C VAL A 215 4.09 8.75 -0.64
N TYR A 216 4.64 7.78 0.10
CA TYR A 216 5.26 7.99 1.40
C TYR A 216 6.76 7.79 1.24
N LYS A 217 7.53 8.79 1.60
CA LYS A 217 9.00 8.76 1.60
C LYS A 217 9.49 9.15 2.99
N PRO A 218 10.02 8.20 3.78
CA PRO A 218 10.74 8.55 4.99
C PRO A 218 12.07 9.20 4.63
N PHE A 219 12.52 10.12 5.44
CA PHE A 219 13.89 10.64 5.38
C PHE A 219 14.30 11.21 6.73
N SER A 220 15.59 11.15 6.97
CA SER A 220 16.20 11.66 8.17
C SER A 220 17.04 12.87 7.84
N PHE A 221 17.09 13.85 8.70
CA PHE A 221 18.00 14.97 8.52
C PHE A 221 18.74 15.29 9.79
N TYR A 222 19.94 15.78 9.59
CA TYR A 222 20.84 16.22 10.62
C TYR A 222 20.92 17.74 10.53
N SER A 223 20.61 18.45 11.61
CA SER A 223 20.71 19.89 11.66
C SER A 223 21.78 20.30 12.63
N ILE A 224 22.65 21.19 12.20
CA ILE A 224 23.63 21.85 13.06
C ILE A 224 23.16 23.30 13.17
N THR A 225 22.59 23.66 14.31
CA THR A 225 22.23 25.04 14.63
C THR A 225 23.00 25.50 15.85
N GLY A 226 24.02 26.31 15.63
CA GLY A 226 24.90 26.76 16.72
C GLY A 226 25.71 25.60 17.33
N ASP A 227 25.67 25.46 18.66
CA ASP A 227 26.36 24.40 19.39
C ASP A 227 25.51 23.14 19.60
N GLU A 228 24.28 23.10 19.03
CA GLU A 228 23.35 21.98 19.18
C GLU A 228 23.22 21.20 17.87
N GLU A 229 23.67 19.95 17.91
CA GLU A 229 23.43 18.97 16.87
C GLU A 229 22.12 18.25 17.21
N PHE A 230 21.18 18.20 16.28
CA PHE A 230 20.01 17.34 16.45
C PHE A 230 19.66 16.60 15.17
N PHE A 231 19.29 15.35 15.38
CA PHE A 231 18.79 14.47 14.33
C PHE A 231 17.26 14.45 14.36
N LYS A 232 16.63 14.50 13.22
CA LYS A 232 15.19 14.42 13.12
C LYS A 232 14.77 13.55 11.95
N GLU A 233 13.97 12.56 12.24
CA GLU A 233 13.26 11.83 11.17
C GLU A 233 11.99 12.55 10.78
N LYS A 234 11.78 12.66 9.49
CA LYS A 234 10.57 13.19 8.89
C LYS A 234 10.10 12.24 7.80
N HIS A 235 8.82 12.29 7.51
CA HIS A 235 8.28 11.58 6.36
C HIS A 235 7.45 12.53 5.53
N PHE A 236 7.58 12.41 4.23
CA PHE A 236 6.72 13.07 3.29
C PHE A 236 5.59 12.14 2.87
N ARG A 237 4.40 12.71 2.86
CA ARG A 237 3.24 12.16 2.19
C ARG A 237 2.77 13.18 1.17
N PHE A 238 2.69 12.80 -0.08
CA PHE A 238 2.26 13.69 -1.14
C PHE A 238 1.59 12.93 -2.29
N LEU A 239 0.80 13.66 -3.07
CA LEU A 239 0.31 13.21 -4.37
C LEU A 239 1.42 13.35 -5.40
N ILE A 240 1.48 12.39 -6.32
CA ILE A 240 2.34 12.49 -7.49
C ILE A 240 1.79 13.60 -8.40
N GLU A 241 2.64 14.51 -8.83
CA GLU A 241 2.30 15.58 -9.74
C GLU A 241 2.66 15.15 -11.16
N LYS A 242 1.65 15.08 -12.04
CA LYS A 242 1.90 14.75 -13.44
C LYS A 242 2.62 15.90 -14.12
N GLN A 243 3.74 15.58 -14.75
CA GLN A 243 4.46 16.57 -15.56
C GLN A 243 3.65 16.84 -16.82
N THR A 244 3.25 18.10 -17.01
CA THR A 244 2.67 18.57 -18.26
C THR A 244 3.82 18.93 -19.20
N ASN A 245 4.06 18.08 -20.21
CA ASN A 245 4.95 18.39 -21.32
C ASN A 245 4.45 19.59 -22.12
#